data_5fee8b3d8cd8d620f2becc3bae89a224
#
_entry.id   5fee8b3d8cd8d620f2becc3bae89a224
#
_cell.length_a   1.000
_cell.length_b   1.000
_cell.length_c   1.000
_cell.angle_alpha   90.00
_cell.angle_beta   90.00
_cell.angle_gamma   90.00
#
_symmetry.space_group_name_H-M   'P 1'
#
loop_
_entity.id
_entity.type
_entity.pdbx_description
1 polymer ?
#
loop_
_entity_poly.entity_id
_entity_poly.type
_entity_poly.pdbx_seq_one_letter_code
_entity_poly.pdbx_strand_id
1 'polypeptide(L)'
;MGKIKMYKLKWAGKVDESTKEVAAILKEIVKTCVDSHACGYDSWNVMSNCLGEIFISIVTIRKDSASDMIKWMEEKAGMNLKMKEIEVSPLPFEN
;
A
#
# COMPACT_ATOMS: atom_id res chain seq x y z
N MET A 1 -18.64 -7.25 20.01
CA MET A 1 -18.20 -6.63 18.76
C MET A 1 -17.08 -7.40 18.12
N GLY A 2 -17.18 -7.63 16.84
CA GLY A 2 -16.13 -8.28 16.10
C GLY A 2 -14.97 -7.36 15.80
N LYS A 3 -13.86 -7.94 15.41
CA LYS A 3 -12.71 -7.19 14.94
C LYS A 3 -12.81 -6.98 13.45
N ILE A 4 -12.24 -5.89 12.98
CA ILE A 4 -12.17 -5.59 11.56
C ILE A 4 -10.86 -6.15 11.03
N LYS A 5 -10.94 -6.91 9.96
CA LYS A 5 -9.74 -7.41 9.28
C LYS A 5 -9.30 -6.37 8.26
N MET A 6 -8.01 -6.09 8.25
CA MET A 6 -7.40 -5.20 7.28
C MET A 6 -6.23 -5.91 6.63
N TYR A 7 -5.94 -5.50 5.41
CA TYR A 7 -4.87 -6.11 4.63
C TYR A 7 -3.87 -5.02 4.28
N LYS A 8 -2.66 -5.19 4.77
CA LYS A 8 -1.58 -4.23 4.57
C LYS A 8 -0.62 -4.75 3.52
N LEU A 9 -0.44 -3.98 2.47
CA LEU A 9 0.48 -4.30 1.39
C LEU A 9 1.70 -3.41 1.56
N LYS A 10 2.88 -4.02 1.54
CA LYS A 10 4.14 -3.30 1.73
C LYS A 10 5.15 -3.65 0.68
N TRP A 11 5.95 -2.68 0.32
CA TRP A 11 7.12 -2.88 -0.52
C TRP A 11 8.22 -1.92 -0.05
N ALA A 12 9.46 -2.41 -0.07
CA ALA A 12 10.62 -1.59 0.25
C ALA A 12 11.71 -1.88 -0.77
N GLY A 13 12.38 -0.84 -1.20
CA GLY A 13 13.46 -0.97 -2.16
C GLY A 13 14.45 0.16 -2.03
N LYS A 14 15.56 0.07 -2.75
CA LYS A 14 16.60 1.06 -2.76
C LYS A 14 16.94 1.44 -4.18
N VAL A 15 17.13 2.73 -4.43
CA VAL A 15 17.45 3.24 -5.76
C VAL A 15 18.74 4.04 -5.72
N ASP A 16 19.45 4.05 -6.83
CA ASP A 16 20.68 4.81 -6.98
C ASP A 16 20.44 6.21 -7.55
N GLU A 17 19.21 6.46 -7.96
CA GLU A 17 18.83 7.73 -8.58
C GLU A 17 18.21 8.66 -7.54
N SER A 18 17.76 9.83 -7.98
CA SER A 18 17.06 10.75 -7.09
C SER A 18 15.81 10.11 -6.51
N THR A 19 15.82 9.87 -5.19
CA THR A 19 14.67 9.27 -4.51
C THR A 19 13.41 10.12 -4.63
N LYS A 20 13.57 11.43 -4.72
CA LYS A 20 12.41 12.33 -4.88
C LYS A 20 11.69 12.10 -6.21
N GLU A 21 12.46 11.96 -7.28
CA GLU A 21 11.89 11.74 -8.61
C GLU A 21 11.24 10.37 -8.71
N VAL A 22 11.93 9.34 -8.24
CA VAL A 22 11.40 7.98 -8.25
C VAL A 22 10.17 7.88 -7.37
N ALA A 23 10.20 8.48 -6.18
CA ALA A 23 9.05 8.50 -5.28
C ALA A 23 7.84 9.20 -5.90
N ALA A 24 8.07 10.28 -6.65
CA ALA A 24 6.98 10.99 -7.33
C ALA A 24 6.32 10.10 -8.40
N ILE A 25 7.12 9.37 -9.16
CA ILE A 25 6.61 8.41 -10.15
C ILE A 25 5.83 7.30 -9.45
N LEU A 26 6.37 6.76 -8.37
CA LEU A 26 5.71 5.69 -7.63
C LEU A 26 4.41 6.15 -6.96
N LYS A 27 4.36 7.40 -6.51
CA LYS A 27 3.12 7.95 -5.97
C LYS A 27 2.00 7.93 -7.00
N GLU A 28 2.30 8.29 -8.24
CA GLU A 28 1.32 8.26 -9.32
C GLU A 28 0.89 6.83 -9.64
N ILE A 29 1.83 5.90 -9.66
CA ILE A 29 1.53 4.50 -9.92
C ILE A 29 0.65 3.92 -8.81
N VAL A 30 1.01 4.15 -7.56
CA VAL A 30 0.26 3.65 -6.40
C VAL A 30 -1.13 4.28 -6.36
N LYS A 31 -1.23 5.56 -6.63
CA LYS A 31 -2.52 6.26 -6.69
C LYS A 31 -3.42 5.63 -7.74
N THR A 32 -2.90 5.37 -8.92
CA THR A 32 -3.66 4.73 -10.01
C THR A 32 -4.13 3.35 -9.59
N CYS A 33 -3.25 2.57 -8.95
CA CYS A 33 -3.58 1.24 -8.47
C CYS A 33 -4.73 1.30 -7.46
N VAL A 34 -4.61 2.16 -6.46
CA VAL A 34 -5.62 2.28 -5.41
C VAL A 34 -6.94 2.79 -5.97
N ASP A 35 -6.89 3.81 -6.83
CA ASP A 35 -8.11 4.37 -7.44
C ASP A 35 -8.85 3.34 -8.29
N SER A 36 -8.12 2.43 -8.92
CA SER A 36 -8.72 1.37 -9.75
C SER A 36 -9.35 0.26 -8.93
N HIS A 37 -8.92 0.09 -7.69
CA HIS A 37 -9.36 -1.02 -6.84
C HIS A 37 -9.97 -0.56 -5.51
N ALA A 38 -10.23 0.73 -5.37
CA ALA A 38 -10.70 1.31 -4.12
C ALA A 38 -12.03 0.71 -3.67
N CYS A 39 -12.15 0.49 -2.37
CA CYS A 39 -13.39 0.01 -1.77
C CYS A 39 -13.93 0.97 -0.71
N GLY A 40 -13.48 2.22 -0.71
CA GLY A 40 -14.01 3.27 0.13
C GLY A 40 -13.26 3.56 1.41
N TYR A 41 -12.44 2.62 1.87
CA TYR A 41 -11.69 2.78 3.12
C TYR A 41 -10.22 2.48 2.94
N ASP A 42 -9.72 2.66 1.74
CA ASP A 42 -8.32 2.40 1.44
C ASP A 42 -7.47 3.62 1.78
N SER A 43 -6.26 3.35 2.21
CA SER A 43 -5.25 4.39 2.40
C SER A 43 -3.94 3.90 1.82
N TRP A 44 -3.09 4.83 1.42
CA TRP A 44 -1.80 4.47 0.87
C TRP A 44 -0.78 5.58 1.13
N ASN A 45 0.49 5.19 1.10
CA ASN A 45 1.57 6.14 1.30
C ASN A 45 2.82 5.66 0.56
N VAL A 46 3.59 6.62 0.05
CA VAL A 46 4.90 6.36 -0.53
C VAL A 46 5.88 7.30 0.16
N MET A 47 6.88 6.73 0.81
CA MET A 47 7.89 7.49 1.54
C MET A 47 9.27 7.22 0.99
N SER A 48 10.14 8.19 1.09
CA SER A 48 11.54 8.04 0.73
C SER A 48 12.42 8.72 1.77
N ASN A 49 13.68 8.31 1.84
CA ASN A 49 14.62 8.93 2.76
C ASN A 49 15.91 9.32 2.03
N CYS A 50 16.83 9.93 2.75
CA CYS A 50 18.09 10.40 2.17
C CYS A 50 19.09 9.27 1.89
N LEU A 51 18.77 8.04 2.31
CA LEU A 51 19.63 6.88 2.08
C LEU A 51 19.30 6.15 0.79
N GLY A 52 18.38 6.68 -0.01
CA GLY A 52 17.97 6.07 -1.25
C GLY A 52 16.90 5.02 -1.08
N GLU A 53 16.31 4.90 0.08
CA GLU A 53 15.28 3.90 0.35
C GLU A 53 13.90 4.46 0.06
N ILE A 54 13.03 3.62 -0.50
CA ILE A 54 11.64 3.97 -0.80
C ILE A 54 10.75 2.90 -0.20
N PHE A 55 9.67 3.34 0.43
CA PHE A 55 8.72 2.45 1.10
C PHE A 55 7.31 2.74 0.59
N ILE A 56 6.62 1.68 0.20
CA ILE A 56 5.22 1.76 -0.23
C ILE A 56 4.37 1.02 0.80
N SER A 57 3.26 1.63 1.18
CA SER A 57 2.30 1.02 2.09
C SER A 57 0.90 1.28 1.55
N ILE A 58 0.09 0.23 1.44
CA ILE A 58 -1.31 0.32 1.04
C ILE A 58 -2.10 -0.49 2.06
N VAL A 59 -3.21 0.06 2.52
CA VAL A 59 -4.09 -0.63 3.47
C VAL A 59 -5.50 -0.66 2.88
N THR A 60 -6.10 -1.84 2.87
CA THR A 60 -7.47 -2.02 2.39
C THR A 60 -8.20 -2.96 3.34
N ILE A 61 -9.53 -2.87 3.35
CA ILE A 61 -10.36 -3.74 4.19
C ILE A 61 -10.89 -4.95 3.41
N ARG A 62 -10.58 -5.07 2.13
CA ARG A 62 -11.05 -6.18 1.31
C ARG A 62 -9.89 -7.01 0.79
N LYS A 63 -9.98 -8.32 1.04
CA LYS A 63 -8.95 -9.26 0.60
C LYS A 63 -8.86 -9.34 -0.91
N ASP A 64 -9.99 -9.30 -1.60
CA ASP A 64 -10.03 -9.32 -3.07
C ASP A 64 -9.29 -8.12 -3.63
N SER A 65 -9.57 -6.92 -3.10
CA SER A 65 -8.90 -5.70 -3.54
C SER A 65 -7.40 -5.79 -3.30
N ALA A 66 -6.99 -6.33 -2.15
CA ALA A 66 -5.58 -6.52 -1.83
C ALA A 66 -4.90 -7.43 -2.86
N SER A 67 -5.53 -8.57 -3.18
CA SER A 67 -5.00 -9.52 -4.15
C SER A 67 -4.89 -8.90 -5.54
N ASP A 68 -5.91 -8.16 -5.94
CA ASP A 68 -5.94 -7.50 -7.24
C ASP A 68 -4.86 -6.42 -7.35
N MET A 69 -4.65 -5.66 -6.28
CA MET A 69 -3.61 -4.63 -6.24
C MET A 69 -2.21 -5.24 -6.32
N ILE A 70 -1.98 -6.36 -5.63
CA ILE A 70 -0.71 -7.08 -5.71
C ILE A 70 -0.42 -7.49 -7.15
N LYS A 71 -1.40 -8.07 -7.82
CA LYS A 71 -1.28 -8.49 -9.20
C LYS A 71 -1.02 -7.31 -10.12
N TRP A 72 -1.80 -6.26 -9.94
CA TRP A 72 -1.68 -5.05 -10.75
C TRP A 72 -0.29 -4.42 -10.64
N MET A 73 0.23 -4.31 -9.40
CA MET A 73 1.56 -3.74 -9.18
C MET A 73 2.67 -4.61 -9.77
N GLU A 74 2.51 -5.93 -9.71
CA GLU A 74 3.47 -6.83 -10.33
C GLU A 74 3.49 -6.67 -11.84
N GLU A 75 2.31 -6.63 -12.46
CA GLU A 75 2.21 -6.51 -13.92
C GLU A 75 2.60 -5.13 -14.46
N LYS A 76 2.22 -4.07 -13.75
CA LYS A 76 2.41 -2.70 -14.26
C LYS A 76 3.72 -2.07 -13.81
N ALA A 77 4.23 -2.44 -12.66
CA ALA A 77 5.41 -1.81 -12.09
C ALA A 77 6.53 -2.79 -11.78
N GLY A 78 6.29 -4.08 -11.94
CA GLY A 78 7.28 -5.12 -11.62
C GLY A 78 7.62 -5.18 -10.15
N MET A 79 6.69 -4.76 -9.29
CA MET A 79 6.92 -4.70 -7.84
C MET A 79 6.12 -5.77 -7.13
N ASN A 80 6.78 -6.52 -6.26
CA ASN A 80 6.14 -7.57 -5.49
C ASN A 80 5.77 -7.06 -4.10
N LEU A 81 4.52 -6.64 -3.96
CA LEU A 81 4.01 -6.22 -2.66
C LEU A 81 3.75 -7.43 -1.79
N LYS A 82 4.05 -7.30 -0.51
CA LYS A 82 3.79 -8.35 0.47
C LYS A 82 2.57 -7.98 1.28
N MET A 83 1.68 -8.95 1.47
CA MET A 83 0.43 -8.74 2.19
C MET A 83 0.54 -9.29 3.60
N LYS A 84 0.02 -8.51 4.55
CA LYS A 84 -0.13 -8.95 5.93
C LYS A 84 -1.57 -8.68 6.36
N GLU A 85 -2.22 -9.71 6.89
CA GLU A 85 -3.55 -9.56 7.46
C GLU A 85 -3.41 -9.09 8.91
N ILE A 86 -4.15 -8.04 9.27
CA ILE A 86 -4.17 -7.53 10.63
C ILE A 86 -5.60 -7.40 11.10
N GLU A 87 -5.81 -7.50 12.40
CA GLU A 87 -7.12 -7.30 13.01
C GLU A 87 -7.06 -6.11 13.93
N VAL A 88 -8.05 -5.24 13.85
CA VAL A 88 -8.10 -4.05 14.68
C VAL A 88 -9.45 -3.94 15.36
N SER A 89 -9.45 -3.42 16.57
CA SER A 89 -10.67 -3.10 17.28
C SER A 89 -11.29 -1.87 16.63
N PRO A 90 -12.58 -1.94 16.27
CA PRO A 90 -13.21 -0.84 15.54
C PRO A 90 -13.39 0.42 16.39
N LEU A 91 -13.58 0.29 17.67
CA LEU A 91 -13.89 1.45 18.53
C LEU A 91 -13.05 1.44 19.78
N PRO A 92 -11.84 2.00 19.72
CA PRO A 92 -10.94 1.95 20.86
C PRO A 92 -11.39 2.78 22.07
N PHE A 93 -12.33 3.66 21.91
CA PHE A 93 -12.81 4.51 23.00
C PHE A 93 -14.30 4.48 23.20
N GLU A 94 -14.93 3.45 22.76
CA GLU A 94 -16.35 3.35 23.01
C GLU A 94 -16.59 2.99 24.46
N ASN A 95 -17.56 3.51 25.00
CA ASN A 95 -17.99 3.20 26.36
C ASN A 95 -19.28 3.86 26.66
#